data_b27554afdec3d3dd75903916bf177a19
#
_entry.id   b27554afdec3d3dd75903916bf177a19
#
_cell.length_a   1.000
_cell.length_b   1.000
_cell.length_c   1.000
_cell.angle_alpha   90.00
_cell.angle_beta   90.00
_cell.angle_gamma   90.00
#
_symmetry.space_group_name_H-M   'P 1'
#
loop_
_entity.id
_entity.type
_entity.pdbx_description
1 polymer ?
#
loop_
_entity_poly.entity_id
_entity_poly.type
_entity_poly.pdbx_seq_one_letter_code
_entity_poly.pdbx_strand_id
1 'polypeptide(L)'
;MEMNKIKLLLSLLLTLLFLFPNMQVRAERKVEITNPAIQVQARKLDSRAEILAAYLEKFDSPLQYHAQDFIDAAKIYDLDWKLLPAIAGVESTFGKHIPGGFNAWGWGVYGTQAIYFDSWKNGIFTIAQGLRENYLNKGLNDPYSINRVYAASPYWGSKVSYFMQNLEKFADNFEADTVQIEDAGTAPKIAAVSGQPRLDRGQPALR
;
A
#
# COMPACT_ATOMS: atom_id res chain seq x y z
N MET A 1 -60.42 24.58 27.71
CA MET A 1 -59.06 24.87 28.24
C MET A 1 -57.94 24.16 27.42
N GLU A 2 -58.24 23.24 26.54
CA GLU A 2 -57.30 22.46 25.75
C GLU A 2 -56.84 23.10 24.43
N MET A 3 -57.73 23.83 23.75
CA MET A 3 -57.44 24.48 22.46
C MET A 3 -56.34 25.56 22.52
N ASN A 4 -56.22 26.25 23.64
CA ASN A 4 -55.21 27.30 23.80
C ASN A 4 -53.79 26.73 24.04
N LYS A 5 -53.69 25.54 24.60
CA LYS A 5 -52.40 24.86 24.81
C LYS A 5 -51.84 24.35 23.46
N ILE A 6 -52.74 23.86 22.58
CA ILE A 6 -52.33 23.37 21.25
C ILE A 6 -51.86 24.55 20.37
N LYS A 7 -52.53 25.70 20.44
CA LYS A 7 -52.09 26.90 19.70
C LYS A 7 -50.75 27.44 20.21
N LEU A 8 -50.51 27.38 21.51
CA LEU A 8 -49.26 27.80 22.13
C LEU A 8 -48.10 26.87 21.73
N LEU A 9 -48.33 25.53 21.69
CA LEU A 9 -47.35 24.54 21.23
C LEU A 9 -47.02 24.66 19.75
N LEU A 10 -48.01 24.90 18.90
CA LEU A 10 -47.81 25.14 17.47
C LEU A 10 -47.03 26.45 17.21
N SER A 11 -47.31 27.51 17.97
CA SER A 11 -46.57 28.78 17.87
C SER A 11 -45.13 28.61 18.32
N LEU A 12 -44.86 27.83 19.38
CA LEU A 12 -43.51 27.55 19.88
C LEU A 12 -42.71 26.70 18.88
N LEU A 13 -43.36 25.71 18.21
CA LEU A 13 -42.74 24.88 17.20
C LEU A 13 -42.38 25.69 15.94
N LEU A 14 -43.23 26.66 15.55
CA LEU A 14 -42.99 27.52 14.38
C LEU A 14 -41.84 28.51 14.64
N THR A 15 -41.70 29.03 15.87
CA THR A 15 -40.57 29.92 16.22
C THR A 15 -39.25 29.18 16.35
N LEU A 16 -39.28 27.88 16.73
CA LEU A 16 -38.08 27.05 16.76
C LEU A 16 -37.50 26.77 15.38
N LEU A 17 -38.38 26.70 14.34
CA LEU A 17 -37.93 26.52 12.95
C LEU A 17 -37.20 27.76 12.39
N PHE A 18 -37.46 28.96 12.93
CA PHE A 18 -36.80 30.21 12.51
C PHE A 18 -35.49 30.49 13.27
N LEU A 19 -35.20 29.75 14.36
CA LEU A 19 -33.98 29.92 15.14
C LEU A 19 -32.80 29.08 14.64
N PHE A 20 -33.01 28.20 13.66
CA PHE A 20 -31.93 27.53 12.95
C PHE A 20 -31.82 28.08 11.52
N PRO A 21 -31.14 29.24 11.32
CA PRO A 21 -30.87 29.70 9.99
C PRO A 21 -29.95 28.72 9.31
N ASN A 22 -30.49 27.98 8.33
CA ASN A 22 -29.73 27.33 7.28
C ASN A 22 -28.42 26.66 7.78
N MET A 23 -28.53 25.50 8.43
CA MET A 23 -27.50 24.52 8.31
C MET A 23 -27.50 24.02 6.86
N GLN A 24 -27.01 24.86 5.96
CA GLN A 24 -26.65 24.42 4.63
C GLN A 24 -25.62 23.35 4.86
N VAL A 25 -25.98 22.12 4.60
CA VAL A 25 -25.03 21.04 4.35
C VAL A 25 -24.09 21.61 3.30
N ARG A 26 -22.92 22.04 3.76
CA ARG A 26 -21.85 22.48 2.90
C ARG A 26 -21.48 21.22 2.11
N ALA A 27 -22.07 21.08 0.93
CA ALA A 27 -21.67 20.06 -0.01
C ALA A 27 -20.15 20.17 -0.10
N GLU A 28 -19.45 19.14 0.35
CA GLU A 28 -18.01 19.06 0.18
C GLU A 28 -17.78 19.27 -1.31
N ARG A 29 -17.24 20.43 -1.63
CA ARG A 29 -16.85 20.76 -2.99
C ARG A 29 -15.76 19.76 -3.32
N LYS A 30 -16.16 18.67 -4.02
CA LYS A 30 -15.23 17.77 -4.66
C LYS A 30 -14.35 18.67 -5.52
N VAL A 31 -13.15 18.96 -5.03
CA VAL A 31 -12.18 19.76 -5.79
C VAL A 31 -11.78 18.84 -6.95
N GLU A 32 -12.50 18.99 -8.05
CA GLU A 32 -12.07 18.43 -9.31
C GLU A 32 -10.79 19.19 -9.67
N ILE A 33 -9.66 18.56 -9.44
CA ILE A 33 -8.35 19.08 -9.84
C ILE A 33 -8.32 18.98 -11.38
N THR A 34 -8.88 20.00 -12.02
CA THR A 34 -8.99 20.09 -13.49
C THR A 34 -7.71 20.58 -14.15
N ASN A 35 -6.69 20.94 -13.34
CA ASN A 35 -5.41 21.39 -13.87
C ASN A 35 -4.51 20.16 -14.14
N PRO A 36 -4.26 19.81 -15.43
CA PRO A 36 -3.44 18.68 -15.79
C PRO A 36 -2.02 18.75 -15.21
N ALA A 37 -1.46 19.97 -15.02
CA ALA A 37 -0.16 20.14 -14.40
C ALA A 37 -0.16 19.75 -12.91
N ILE A 38 -1.26 19.99 -12.18
CA ILE A 38 -1.40 19.57 -10.77
C ILE A 38 -1.63 18.06 -10.69
N GLN A 39 -2.35 17.46 -11.64
CA GLN A 39 -2.52 16.00 -11.70
C GLN A 39 -1.22 15.29 -12.04
N VAL A 40 -0.41 15.84 -12.95
CA VAL A 40 0.92 15.32 -13.28
C VAL A 40 1.85 15.48 -12.07
N GLN A 41 1.82 16.63 -11.37
CA GLN A 41 2.60 16.84 -10.17
C GLN A 41 2.17 15.94 -9.00
N ALA A 42 0.87 15.70 -8.82
CA ALA A 42 0.36 14.77 -7.80
C ALA A 42 0.72 13.31 -8.14
N ARG A 43 0.75 12.93 -9.41
CA ARG A 43 1.27 11.62 -9.86
C ARG A 43 2.77 11.49 -9.68
N LYS A 44 3.51 12.58 -9.86
CA LYS A 44 4.98 12.60 -9.69
C LYS A 44 5.42 12.60 -8.23
N LEU A 45 4.49 12.81 -7.28
CA LEU A 45 4.85 12.96 -5.86
C LEU A 45 5.16 11.63 -5.17
N ASP A 46 4.76 10.49 -5.71
CA ASP A 46 5.25 9.21 -5.22
C ASP A 46 5.10 8.05 -6.24
N SER A 47 5.88 8.11 -7.32
CA SER A 47 6.01 7.01 -8.30
C SER A 47 6.48 5.69 -7.64
N ARG A 48 7.13 5.79 -6.47
CA ARG A 48 7.65 4.63 -5.74
C ARG A 48 6.57 3.62 -5.34
N ALA A 49 5.36 4.09 -5.01
CA ALA A 49 4.26 3.19 -4.68
C ALA A 49 3.78 2.40 -5.91
N GLU A 50 3.70 3.07 -7.08
CA GLU A 50 3.36 2.41 -8.35
C GLU A 50 4.45 1.41 -8.75
N ILE A 51 5.71 1.81 -8.66
CA ILE A 51 6.87 0.96 -8.92
C ILE A 51 6.87 -0.26 -8.01
N LEU A 52 6.68 -0.07 -6.72
CA LEU A 52 6.66 -1.16 -5.74
C LEU A 52 5.49 -2.11 -5.97
N ALA A 53 4.30 -1.59 -6.29
CA ALA A 53 3.14 -2.41 -6.63
C ALA A 53 3.43 -3.29 -7.83
N ALA A 54 3.92 -2.71 -8.93
CA ALA A 54 4.29 -3.43 -10.14
C ALA A 54 5.44 -4.44 -9.91
N TYR A 55 6.40 -4.11 -9.06
CA TYR A 55 7.45 -5.05 -8.67
C TYR A 55 6.90 -6.26 -7.93
N LEU A 56 6.04 -6.03 -6.94
CA LEU A 56 5.43 -7.07 -6.10
C LEU A 56 4.45 -7.94 -6.90
N GLU A 57 3.76 -7.38 -7.90
CA GLU A 57 2.88 -8.10 -8.82
C GLU A 57 3.64 -9.20 -9.57
N LYS A 58 4.90 -8.98 -9.96
CA LYS A 58 5.73 -10.01 -10.62
C LYS A 58 5.94 -11.27 -9.80
N PHE A 59 5.71 -11.19 -8.49
CA PHE A 59 5.81 -12.30 -7.55
C PHE A 59 4.42 -12.82 -7.11
N ASP A 60 3.32 -12.34 -7.68
CA ASP A 60 1.94 -12.60 -7.21
C ASP A 60 1.79 -12.35 -5.69
N SER A 61 2.42 -11.28 -5.22
CA SER A 61 2.47 -10.95 -3.79
C SER A 61 1.18 -10.31 -3.31
N PRO A 62 0.61 -10.74 -2.18
CA PRO A 62 -0.52 -10.03 -1.57
C PRO A 62 -0.15 -8.61 -1.10
N LEU A 63 1.14 -8.33 -0.92
CA LEU A 63 1.64 -7.02 -0.50
C LEU A 63 1.58 -5.95 -1.60
N GLN A 64 1.35 -6.32 -2.87
CA GLN A 64 1.21 -5.38 -3.98
C GLN A 64 0.10 -4.33 -3.73
N TYR A 65 -0.97 -4.72 -3.04
CA TYR A 65 -2.09 -3.82 -2.71
C TYR A 65 -1.78 -2.87 -1.55
N HIS A 66 -0.61 -3.00 -0.93
CA HIS A 66 -0.13 -2.24 0.23
C HIS A 66 1.13 -1.42 -0.08
N ALA A 67 1.45 -1.24 -1.35
CA ALA A 67 2.65 -0.52 -1.77
C ALA A 67 2.73 0.90 -1.19
N GLN A 68 1.61 1.63 -1.16
CA GLN A 68 1.56 2.96 -0.55
C GLN A 68 1.84 2.91 0.96
N ASP A 69 1.34 1.90 1.69
CA ASP A 69 1.60 1.75 3.12
C ASP A 69 3.11 1.57 3.40
N PHE A 70 3.85 0.87 2.52
CA PHE A 70 5.31 0.74 2.60
C PHE A 70 6.01 2.09 2.45
N ILE A 71 5.61 2.88 1.45
CA ILE A 71 6.21 4.19 1.20
C ILE A 71 5.93 5.16 2.34
N ASP A 72 4.70 5.18 2.85
CA ASP A 72 4.30 6.01 3.98
C ASP A 72 5.06 5.63 5.25
N ALA A 73 5.18 4.34 5.54
CA ALA A 73 5.95 3.84 6.68
C ALA A 73 7.44 4.17 6.56
N ALA A 74 8.03 3.97 5.37
CA ALA A 74 9.42 4.34 5.12
C ALA A 74 9.67 5.83 5.34
N LYS A 75 8.76 6.69 4.90
CA LYS A 75 8.83 8.14 5.10
C LYS A 75 8.70 8.52 6.58
N ILE A 76 7.74 7.93 7.30
CA ILE A 76 7.49 8.26 8.72
C ILE A 76 8.65 7.83 9.61
N TYR A 77 9.22 6.67 9.34
CA TYR A 77 10.30 6.09 10.14
C TYR A 77 11.69 6.29 9.53
N ASP A 78 11.80 7.12 8.50
CA ASP A 78 13.06 7.47 7.83
C ASP A 78 13.89 6.22 7.45
N LEU A 79 13.26 5.32 6.69
CA LEU A 79 13.85 4.09 6.16
C LEU A 79 14.12 4.21 4.66
N ASP A 80 15.09 3.45 4.15
CA ASP A 80 15.12 3.15 2.72
C ASP A 80 13.84 2.39 2.35
N TRP A 81 13.04 2.92 1.44
CA TRP A 81 11.74 2.37 1.04
C TRP A 81 11.82 0.94 0.50
N LYS A 82 13.01 0.52 0.05
CA LYS A 82 13.27 -0.83 -0.46
C LYS A 82 13.51 -1.85 0.65
N LEU A 83 13.86 -1.40 1.87
CA LEU A 83 14.31 -2.29 2.95
C LEU A 83 13.19 -3.24 3.41
N LEU A 84 12.02 -2.71 3.77
CA LEU A 84 10.91 -3.54 4.24
C LEU A 84 10.43 -4.56 3.20
N PRO A 85 10.18 -4.18 1.95
CA PRO A 85 9.82 -5.14 0.90
C PRO A 85 10.91 -6.21 0.69
N ALA A 86 12.19 -5.83 0.73
CA ALA A 86 13.28 -6.77 0.57
C ALA A 86 13.36 -7.81 1.70
N ILE A 87 13.13 -7.38 2.95
CA ILE A 87 13.04 -8.30 4.10
C ILE A 87 11.87 -9.27 3.90
N ALA A 88 10.69 -8.79 3.53
CA ALA A 88 9.54 -9.65 3.25
C ALA A 88 9.82 -10.65 2.12
N GLY A 89 10.62 -10.25 1.13
CA GLY A 89 11.08 -11.13 0.05
C GLY A 89 11.89 -12.31 0.57
N VAL A 90 12.81 -12.07 1.50
CA VAL A 90 13.67 -13.09 2.11
C VAL A 90 12.88 -14.00 3.06
N GLU A 91 12.04 -13.42 3.91
CA GLU A 91 11.40 -14.14 5.02
C GLU A 91 10.18 -14.97 4.57
N SER A 92 9.43 -14.49 3.60
CA SER A 92 8.13 -15.07 3.26
C SER A 92 7.82 -15.13 1.77
N THR A 93 8.79 -14.89 0.90
CA THR A 93 8.55 -14.72 -0.54
C THR A 93 7.48 -13.64 -0.77
N PHE A 94 7.72 -12.46 -0.20
CA PHE A 94 6.81 -11.30 -0.25
C PHE A 94 5.41 -11.59 0.32
N GLY A 95 5.35 -12.24 1.48
CA GLY A 95 4.07 -12.51 2.17
C GLY A 95 3.29 -13.71 1.66
N LYS A 96 3.81 -14.48 0.70
CA LYS A 96 3.14 -15.69 0.17
C LYS A 96 3.22 -16.89 1.11
N HIS A 97 4.28 -16.98 1.90
CA HIS A 97 4.54 -18.10 2.82
C HIS A 97 4.70 -17.57 4.24
N ILE A 98 3.57 -17.25 4.87
CA ILE A 98 3.54 -16.78 6.25
C ILE A 98 2.88 -17.83 7.15
N PRO A 99 3.29 -17.91 8.44
CA PRO A 99 2.64 -18.79 9.41
C PRO A 99 1.22 -18.33 9.77
N GLY A 100 0.82 -17.13 9.34
CA GLY A 100 -0.46 -16.47 9.62
C GLY A 100 -0.27 -15.03 10.10
N GLY A 101 -1.41 -14.33 10.35
CA GLY A 101 -1.43 -13.03 11.03
C GLY A 101 -0.63 -11.92 10.36
N PHE A 102 -0.62 -11.87 9.04
CA PHE A 102 -0.01 -10.77 8.26
C PHE A 102 1.45 -10.45 8.60
N ASN A 103 2.22 -11.44 9.12
CA ASN A 103 3.63 -11.27 9.47
C ASN A 103 4.54 -11.81 8.35
N ALA A 104 4.86 -10.95 7.38
CA ALA A 104 5.72 -11.28 6.26
C ALA A 104 7.22 -11.20 6.58
N TRP A 105 7.61 -10.76 7.76
CA TRP A 105 8.98 -10.39 8.13
C TRP A 105 9.62 -11.33 9.15
N GLY A 106 8.93 -12.40 9.57
CA GLY A 106 9.42 -13.28 10.63
C GLY A 106 9.62 -12.57 11.97
N TRP A 107 8.94 -11.45 12.18
CA TRP A 107 9.15 -10.60 13.37
C TRP A 107 8.61 -11.27 14.63
N GLY A 108 9.46 -11.36 15.65
CA GLY A 108 9.06 -11.94 16.94
C GLY A 108 8.69 -13.43 16.84
N VAL A 109 9.26 -14.15 15.86
CA VAL A 109 9.10 -15.60 15.77
C VAL A 109 10.16 -16.28 16.63
N TYR A 110 9.69 -16.97 17.67
CA TYR A 110 10.55 -17.74 18.60
C TYR A 110 9.99 -19.14 18.78
N GLY A 111 10.63 -20.13 18.16
CA GLY A 111 10.15 -21.51 18.18
C GLY A 111 8.77 -21.65 17.52
N THR A 112 7.74 -22.02 18.30
CA THR A 112 6.34 -22.14 17.84
C THR A 112 5.51 -20.88 18.05
N GLN A 113 6.10 -19.83 18.65
CA GLN A 113 5.42 -18.55 18.89
C GLN A 113 5.73 -17.56 17.78
N ALA A 114 4.74 -16.82 17.33
CA ALA A 114 4.87 -15.77 16.35
C ALA A 114 4.00 -14.58 16.74
N ILE A 115 4.47 -13.37 16.45
CA ILE A 115 3.64 -12.17 16.54
C ILE A 115 2.71 -12.15 15.33
N TYR A 116 1.42 -11.94 15.59
CA TYR A 116 0.39 -11.76 14.57
C TYR A 116 -0.05 -10.31 14.52
N PHE A 117 -0.24 -9.81 13.31
CA PHE A 117 -0.76 -8.47 13.06
C PHE A 117 -2.21 -8.57 12.58
N ASP A 118 -3.01 -7.52 12.82
CA ASP A 118 -4.43 -7.49 12.45
C ASP A 118 -4.64 -7.24 10.94
N SER A 119 -3.63 -6.68 10.27
CA SER A 119 -3.64 -6.38 8.84
C SER A 119 -2.21 -6.22 8.31
N TRP A 120 -2.05 -6.26 6.99
CA TRP A 120 -0.79 -5.93 6.33
C TRP A 120 -0.29 -4.54 6.70
N LYS A 121 -1.19 -3.53 6.70
CA LYS A 121 -0.85 -2.17 7.09
C LYS A 121 -0.30 -2.11 8.52
N ASN A 122 -0.98 -2.75 9.48
CA ASN A 122 -0.52 -2.79 10.86
C ASN A 122 0.88 -3.43 10.96
N GLY A 123 1.11 -4.56 10.27
CA GLY A 123 2.41 -5.21 10.19
C GLY A 123 3.49 -4.29 9.62
N ILE A 124 3.25 -3.68 8.46
CA ILE A 124 4.19 -2.77 7.80
C ILE A 124 4.65 -1.65 8.73
N PHE A 125 3.71 -0.94 9.38
CA PHE A 125 4.05 0.18 10.27
C PHE A 125 4.75 -0.28 11.55
N THR A 126 4.32 -1.40 12.15
CA THR A 126 4.97 -1.95 13.34
C THR A 126 6.40 -2.38 13.06
N ILE A 127 6.64 -3.04 11.93
CA ILE A 127 8.00 -3.48 11.56
C ILE A 127 8.88 -2.28 11.22
N ALA A 128 8.34 -1.28 10.50
CA ALA A 128 9.08 -0.06 10.17
C ALA A 128 9.55 0.66 11.44
N GLN A 129 8.65 0.83 12.41
CA GLN A 129 8.98 1.39 13.72
C GLN A 129 10.07 0.55 14.43
N GLY A 130 9.87 -0.76 14.49
CA GLY A 130 10.81 -1.66 15.13
C GLY A 130 12.21 -1.65 14.49
N LEU A 131 12.30 -1.54 13.16
CA LEU A 131 13.57 -1.38 12.46
C LEU A 131 14.25 -0.07 12.82
N ARG A 132 13.52 1.05 12.84
CA ARG A 132 14.07 2.33 13.25
C ARG A 132 14.61 2.27 14.68
N GLU A 133 13.78 1.84 15.63
CA GLU A 133 14.10 1.90 17.05
C GLU A 133 15.16 0.88 17.49
N ASN A 134 15.09 -0.35 16.96
CA ASN A 134 15.93 -1.44 17.43
C ASN A 134 17.22 -1.63 16.63
N TYR A 135 17.32 -1.07 15.41
CA TYR A 135 18.46 -1.24 14.53
C TYR A 135 19.05 0.09 14.07
N LEU A 136 18.31 0.91 13.33
CA LEU A 136 18.89 2.09 12.69
C LEU A 136 19.35 3.14 13.71
N ASN A 137 18.59 3.37 14.78
CA ASN A 137 18.99 4.27 15.86
C ASN A 137 20.23 3.78 16.62
N LYS A 138 20.62 2.53 16.43
CA LYS A 138 21.85 1.94 17.00
C LYS A 138 23.00 1.89 15.98
N GLY A 139 22.86 2.55 14.85
CA GLY A 139 23.88 2.61 13.80
C GLY A 139 23.93 1.39 12.87
N LEU A 140 22.91 0.50 12.93
CA LEU A 140 22.81 -0.65 12.04
C LEU A 140 21.98 -0.22 10.81
N ASN A 141 22.64 0.44 9.83
CA ASN A 141 21.97 1.16 8.76
C ASN A 141 21.94 0.43 7.40
N ASP A 142 22.49 -0.77 7.34
CA ASP A 142 22.56 -1.58 6.13
C ASP A 142 22.19 -3.04 6.42
N PRO A 143 21.80 -3.85 5.40
CA PRO A 143 21.39 -5.23 5.60
C PRO A 143 22.45 -6.12 6.28
N TYR A 144 23.73 -5.87 6.08
CA TYR A 144 24.79 -6.68 6.66
C TYR A 144 24.98 -6.39 8.16
N SER A 145 24.90 -5.12 8.54
CA SER A 145 24.95 -4.72 9.95
C SER A 145 23.70 -5.16 10.71
N ILE A 146 22.52 -5.06 10.09
CA ILE A 146 21.24 -5.55 10.63
C ILE A 146 21.29 -7.07 10.81
N ASN A 147 21.85 -7.82 9.88
CA ASN A 147 21.93 -9.29 9.91
C ASN A 147 22.46 -9.84 11.23
N ARG A 148 23.46 -9.18 11.81
CA ARG A 148 24.12 -9.65 13.04
C ARG A 148 23.17 -9.79 14.23
N VAL A 149 22.03 -9.12 14.18
CA VAL A 149 21.02 -9.10 15.24
C VAL A 149 19.69 -9.68 14.78
N TYR A 150 19.35 -9.50 13.51
CA TYR A 150 18.03 -9.87 12.95
C TYR A 150 17.91 -11.38 12.70
N ALA A 151 18.92 -12.00 12.13
CA ALA A 151 18.83 -13.38 11.66
C ALA A 151 20.09 -14.20 11.99
N ALA A 152 19.86 -15.47 12.30
CA ALA A 152 20.96 -16.42 12.56
C ALA A 152 21.74 -16.78 11.28
N SER A 153 21.11 -16.73 10.10
CA SER A 153 21.77 -17.04 8.84
C SER A 153 22.78 -15.97 8.45
N PRO A 154 24.06 -16.29 8.22
CA PRO A 154 25.06 -15.31 7.79
C PRO A 154 24.80 -14.74 6.39
N TYR A 155 23.95 -15.39 5.61
CA TYR A 155 23.58 -14.99 4.25
C TYR A 155 22.35 -14.09 4.17
N TRP A 156 21.71 -13.79 5.29
CA TRP A 156 20.47 -12.99 5.32
C TRP A 156 20.71 -11.59 4.74
N GLY A 157 21.75 -10.90 5.20
CA GLY A 157 22.10 -9.55 4.75
C GLY A 157 22.34 -9.47 3.24
N SER A 158 23.04 -10.47 2.67
CA SER A 158 23.28 -10.52 1.22
C SER A 158 21.98 -10.77 0.42
N LYS A 159 21.05 -11.58 0.93
CA LYS A 159 19.76 -11.82 0.31
C LYS A 159 18.87 -10.57 0.34
N VAL A 160 18.82 -9.86 1.47
CA VAL A 160 18.09 -8.60 1.57
C VAL A 160 18.69 -7.57 0.61
N SER A 161 20.02 -7.42 0.61
CA SER A 161 20.72 -6.52 -0.32
C SER A 161 20.44 -6.87 -1.78
N TYR A 162 20.37 -8.15 -2.13
CA TYR A 162 20.01 -8.59 -3.48
C TYR A 162 18.61 -8.10 -3.87
N PHE A 163 17.58 -8.25 -3.01
CA PHE A 163 16.23 -7.78 -3.32
C PHE A 163 16.15 -6.26 -3.37
N MET A 164 16.87 -5.53 -2.52
CA MET A 164 16.94 -4.07 -2.59
C MET A 164 17.52 -3.60 -3.93
N GLN A 165 18.64 -4.19 -4.38
CA GLN A 165 19.25 -3.88 -5.66
C GLN A 165 18.37 -4.29 -6.86
N ASN A 166 17.65 -5.40 -6.73
CA ASN A 166 16.74 -5.86 -7.77
C ASN A 166 15.55 -4.91 -7.93
N LEU A 167 15.01 -4.43 -6.82
CA LEU A 167 13.94 -3.40 -6.82
C LEU A 167 14.46 -2.06 -7.35
N GLU A 168 15.69 -1.65 -7.03
CA GLU A 168 16.32 -0.45 -7.58
C GLU A 168 16.40 -0.52 -9.11
N LYS A 169 16.99 -1.58 -9.64
CA LYS A 169 17.09 -1.79 -11.10
C LYS A 169 15.73 -1.82 -11.77
N PHE A 170 14.72 -2.39 -11.08
CA PHE A 170 13.35 -2.38 -11.60
C PHE A 170 12.80 -0.96 -11.65
N ALA A 171 13.04 -0.14 -10.62
CA ALA A 171 12.62 1.25 -10.55
C ALA A 171 13.25 2.07 -11.68
N ASP A 172 14.56 1.96 -11.89
CA ASP A 172 15.29 2.66 -12.95
C ASP A 172 14.70 2.37 -14.33
N ASN A 173 14.39 1.09 -14.62
CA ASN A 173 13.80 0.69 -15.89
C ASN A 173 12.34 1.17 -16.03
N PHE A 174 11.56 1.11 -14.94
CA PHE A 174 10.16 1.55 -14.93
C PHE A 174 10.04 3.06 -15.21
N GLU A 175 10.92 3.85 -14.62
CA GLU A 175 10.97 5.30 -14.84
C GLU A 175 11.41 5.62 -16.28
N ALA A 176 12.41 4.91 -16.82
CA ALA A 176 12.88 5.10 -18.20
C ALA A 176 11.78 4.81 -19.22
N ASP A 177 11.01 3.74 -19.02
CA ASP A 177 9.89 3.37 -19.92
C ASP A 177 8.76 4.43 -19.85
N THR A 178 8.51 4.98 -18.66
CA THR A 178 7.48 6.02 -18.46
C THR A 178 7.85 7.32 -19.18
N VAL A 179 9.10 7.75 -19.11
CA VAL A 179 9.61 8.95 -19.81
C VAL A 179 9.50 8.81 -21.32
N GLN A 180 9.80 7.63 -21.88
CA GLN A 180 9.69 7.41 -23.32
C GLN A 180 8.25 7.49 -23.84
N ILE A 181 7.27 7.06 -23.03
CA ILE A 181 5.85 7.13 -23.38
C ILE A 181 5.35 8.58 -23.38
N GLU A 182 5.81 9.42 -22.43
CA GLU A 182 5.45 10.84 -22.35
C GLU A 182 6.03 11.61 -23.56
N ASP A 183 7.26 11.35 -23.96
CA ASP A 183 7.92 11.99 -25.12
C ASP A 183 7.30 11.56 -26.47
N ALA A 184 6.77 10.35 -26.56
CA ALA A 184 6.13 9.84 -27.76
C ALA A 184 4.72 10.41 -28.02
N GLY A 185 4.15 11.20 -27.09
CA GLY A 185 2.84 11.86 -27.25
C GLY A 185 1.66 10.88 -27.39
N THR A 186 1.86 9.61 -27.09
CA THR A 186 0.83 8.57 -27.22
C THR A 186 0.27 8.27 -25.85
N ALA A 187 -0.98 8.69 -25.62
CA ALA A 187 -1.73 8.22 -24.44
C ALA A 187 -1.70 6.68 -24.41
N PRO A 188 -1.43 6.04 -23.28
CA PRO A 188 -1.39 4.60 -23.21
C PRO A 188 -2.75 4.04 -23.62
N LYS A 189 -2.82 3.35 -24.75
CA LYS A 189 -3.93 2.44 -25.03
C LYS A 189 -3.82 1.35 -23.98
N ILE A 190 -4.70 1.42 -22.98
CA ILE A 190 -4.96 0.28 -22.11
C ILE A 190 -5.39 -0.84 -23.07
N ALA A 191 -4.50 -1.78 -23.32
CA ALA A 191 -4.84 -3.00 -24.01
C ALA A 191 -5.83 -3.75 -23.11
N ALA A 192 -7.11 -3.62 -23.45
CA ALA A 192 -8.13 -4.49 -22.90
C ALA A 192 -7.75 -5.91 -23.29
N VAL A 193 -7.23 -6.66 -22.33
CA VAL A 193 -7.06 -8.12 -22.47
C VAL A 193 -8.47 -8.72 -22.47
N SER A 194 -9.08 -8.76 -23.65
CA SER A 194 -10.26 -9.57 -23.91
C SER A 194 -9.81 -11.02 -24.16
N GLY A 195 -9.40 -11.68 -23.10
CA GLY A 195 -9.19 -13.12 -23.08
C GLY A 195 -10.47 -13.83 -22.70
N GLN A 196 -11.40 -13.98 -23.62
CA GLN A 196 -12.47 -14.99 -23.44
C GLN A 196 -11.85 -16.37 -23.55
N PRO A 197 -12.11 -17.29 -22.60
CA PRO A 197 -11.72 -18.68 -22.74
C PRO A 197 -12.55 -19.32 -23.87
N ARG A 198 -11.89 -19.78 -24.91
CA ARG A 198 -12.49 -20.67 -25.90
C ARG A 198 -12.87 -21.97 -25.22
N LEU A 199 -14.18 -22.19 -25.09
CA LEU A 199 -14.73 -23.50 -24.80
C LEU A 199 -14.54 -24.36 -26.07
N ASP A 200 -13.48 -25.15 -26.08
CA ASP A 200 -13.30 -26.21 -27.07
C ASP A 200 -14.14 -27.41 -26.64
N ARG A 201 -15.24 -27.62 -27.37
CA ARG A 201 -16.07 -28.82 -27.27
C ARG A 201 -15.46 -29.89 -28.16
N GLY A 202 -14.53 -30.67 -27.64
CA GLY A 202 -14.10 -31.91 -28.20
C GLY A 202 -14.86 -33.08 -27.58
N GLN A 203 -15.87 -33.58 -28.24
CA GLN A 203 -16.46 -34.89 -27.91
C GLN A 203 -15.53 -36.02 -28.37
N PRO A 204 -15.28 -37.07 -27.59
CA PRO A 204 -14.73 -38.30 -28.09
C PRO A 204 -15.87 -39.20 -28.62
N ALA A 205 -15.75 -39.60 -29.87
CA ALA A 205 -16.53 -40.65 -30.47
C ALA A 205 -16.17 -42.03 -29.86
N LEU A 206 -17.21 -42.80 -29.62
CA LEU A 206 -17.18 -44.21 -29.25
C LEU A 206 -16.42 -45.08 -30.27
N ARG A 207 -15.55 -45.91 -29.77
CA ARG A 207 -15.47 -47.33 -30.13
C ARG A 207 -14.68 -48.12 -29.10
#